data_4a7012c86efdfb4c74ca77508158a4e7
#
_entry.id   4a7012c86efdfb4c74ca77508158a4e7
#
_cell.length_a   1.000
_cell.length_b   1.000
_cell.length_c   1.000
_cell.angle_alpha   90.00
_cell.angle_beta   90.00
_cell.angle_gamma   90.00
#
_symmetry.space_group_name_H-M   'P 1'
#
loop_
_entity.id
_entity.type
_entity.pdbx_description
1 polymer ?
#
loop_
_entity_poly.entity_id
_entity_poly.type
_entity_poly.pdbx_seq_one_letter_code
_entity_poly.pdbx_strand_id
1 'polypeptide(L)'
;MTGEPTYFEIGVPDAVRAQKFYLQLFGWKPHAMGETGQAWLETGGVRGGLHNDDEDRRIDVFFGVSDIEAAVSSVRKLGGEAEDPGPDEPDFGRFAFCRDDQGVRFGLHQPARHTA
;
A
#
# COMPACT_ATOMS: atom_id res chain seq x y z
N MET A 1 5.93 -8.74 -14.19
CA MET A 1 5.98 -7.68 -13.16
C MET A 1 6.43 -8.29 -11.85
N THR A 2 7.60 -7.93 -11.39
CA THR A 2 8.12 -8.44 -10.12
C THR A 2 9.00 -7.38 -9.48
N GLY A 3 8.53 -6.88 -8.33
CA GLY A 3 9.31 -5.99 -7.47
C GLY A 3 9.26 -4.50 -7.80
N GLU A 4 8.50 -4.06 -8.80
CA GLU A 4 8.31 -2.61 -8.98
C GLU A 4 7.41 -2.07 -7.87
N PRO A 5 7.65 -0.84 -7.41
CA PRO A 5 6.66 -0.17 -6.55
C PRO A 5 5.35 0.02 -7.33
N THR A 6 4.25 -0.48 -6.79
CA THR A 6 2.93 -0.38 -7.42
C THR A 6 1.93 0.40 -6.59
N TYR A 7 2.27 0.66 -5.34
CA TYR A 7 1.37 1.32 -4.41
C TYR A 7 2.18 1.78 -3.20
N PHE A 8 1.73 2.84 -2.55
CA PHE A 8 2.28 3.21 -1.24
C PHE A 8 1.14 3.58 -0.32
N GLU A 9 1.36 3.46 0.98
CA GLU A 9 0.34 3.82 1.97
C GLU A 9 0.96 4.68 3.05
N ILE A 10 0.34 5.83 3.28
CA ILE A 10 0.74 6.77 4.31
C ILE A 10 -0.20 6.60 5.50
N GLY A 11 0.36 6.29 6.66
CA GLY A 11 -0.38 6.23 7.91
C GLY A 11 -0.10 7.47 8.75
N VAL A 12 -1.15 8.17 9.14
CA VAL A 12 -1.06 9.42 9.91
C VAL A 12 -2.11 9.47 11.00
N PRO A 13 -1.88 10.25 12.06
CA PRO A 13 -2.91 10.46 13.08
C PRO A 13 -4.15 11.20 12.57
N ASP A 14 -3.98 12.13 11.64
CA ASP A 14 -5.06 12.97 11.11
C ASP A 14 -4.99 13.01 9.58
N ALA A 15 -5.79 12.19 8.94
CA ALA A 15 -5.79 12.05 7.48
C ALA A 15 -6.36 13.28 6.78
N VAL A 16 -7.34 13.96 7.37
CA VAL A 16 -7.90 15.18 6.76
C VAL A 16 -6.82 16.26 6.62
N ARG A 17 -6.02 16.40 7.66
CA ARG A 17 -4.91 17.35 7.66
C ARG A 17 -3.83 16.95 6.66
N ALA A 18 -3.56 15.66 6.56
CA ALA A 18 -2.56 15.14 5.62
C ALA A 18 -2.99 15.35 4.16
N GLN A 19 -4.27 15.21 3.84
CA GLN A 19 -4.78 15.48 2.50
C GLN A 19 -4.41 16.89 2.03
N LYS A 20 -4.60 17.86 2.90
CA LYS A 20 -4.29 19.26 2.59
C LYS A 20 -2.79 19.46 2.38
N PHE A 21 -1.99 18.84 3.23
CA PHE A 21 -0.53 18.95 3.15
C PHE A 21 -0.02 18.46 1.80
N TYR A 22 -0.40 17.25 1.41
CA TYR A 22 0.10 16.65 0.18
C TYR A 22 -0.50 17.28 -1.08
N LEU A 23 -1.74 17.76 -1.01
CA LEU A 23 -2.34 18.52 -2.10
C LEU A 23 -1.54 19.82 -2.36
N GLN A 24 -1.21 20.55 -1.29
CA GLN A 24 -0.47 21.80 -1.42
C GLN A 24 0.97 21.58 -1.86
N LEU A 25 1.59 20.51 -1.36
CA LEU A 25 2.99 20.21 -1.66
C LEU A 25 3.19 19.69 -3.09
N PHE A 26 2.39 18.71 -3.48
CA PHE A 26 2.58 17.98 -4.74
C PHE A 26 1.43 18.15 -5.73
N GLY A 27 0.29 18.66 -5.30
CA GLY A 27 -0.91 18.67 -6.13
C GLY A 27 -1.61 17.32 -6.21
N TRP A 28 -1.31 16.40 -5.31
CA TRP A 28 -1.97 15.11 -5.28
C TRP A 28 -3.47 15.27 -4.99
N LYS A 29 -4.30 14.56 -5.77
CA LYS A 29 -5.76 14.64 -5.61
C LYS A 29 -6.25 13.52 -4.69
N PRO A 30 -6.83 13.87 -3.53
CA PRO A 30 -7.41 12.85 -2.68
C PRO A 30 -8.82 12.48 -3.15
N HIS A 31 -9.10 11.19 -3.13
CA HIS A 31 -10.43 10.63 -3.42
C HIS A 31 -10.91 9.93 -2.15
N ALA A 32 -11.91 10.52 -1.51
CA ALA A 32 -12.37 10.10 -0.20
C ALA A 32 -12.84 8.64 -0.17
N MET A 33 -12.49 7.94 0.90
CA MET A 33 -12.91 6.58 1.18
C MET A 33 -13.56 6.57 2.57
N GLY A 34 -14.85 6.89 2.62
CA GLY A 34 -15.57 7.03 3.87
C GLY A 34 -15.48 8.44 4.44
N GLU A 35 -15.75 8.59 5.74
CA GLU A 35 -15.92 9.89 6.39
C GLU A 35 -14.78 10.30 7.31
N THR A 36 -13.77 9.45 7.48
CA THR A 36 -12.71 9.65 8.46
C THR A 36 -11.48 10.33 7.89
N GLY A 37 -11.52 10.80 6.65
CA GLY A 37 -10.37 11.40 5.99
C GLY A 37 -9.49 10.41 5.25
N GLN A 38 -9.77 9.12 5.34
CA GLN A 38 -9.08 8.12 4.53
C GLN A 38 -9.37 8.39 3.05
N ALA A 39 -8.36 8.17 2.22
CA ALA A 39 -8.47 8.48 0.81
C ALA A 39 -7.48 7.64 0.01
N TRP A 40 -7.76 7.45 -1.28
CA TRP A 40 -6.68 7.08 -2.17
C TRP A 40 -6.18 8.36 -2.85
N LEU A 41 -4.90 8.36 -3.18
CA LEU A 41 -4.20 9.55 -3.66
C LEU A 41 -3.82 9.37 -5.12
N GLU A 42 -4.31 10.26 -5.94
CA GLU A 42 -3.97 10.29 -7.36
C GLU A 42 -2.75 11.16 -7.53
N THR A 43 -1.64 10.54 -7.93
CA THR A 43 -0.34 11.22 -8.02
C THR A 43 0.13 11.47 -9.45
N GLY A 44 -0.54 10.89 -10.44
CA GLY A 44 -0.07 10.89 -11.81
C GLY A 44 0.86 9.73 -12.14
N GLY A 45 1.26 8.98 -11.13
CA GLY A 45 2.10 7.78 -11.26
C GLY A 45 1.55 6.68 -10.38
N VAL A 46 2.37 6.19 -9.47
CA VAL A 46 1.96 5.15 -8.52
C VAL A 46 0.86 5.68 -7.61
N ARG A 47 -0.23 4.93 -7.48
CA ARG A 47 -1.34 5.29 -6.61
C ARG A 47 -0.93 5.18 -5.14
N GLY A 48 -1.37 6.12 -4.32
CA GLY A 48 -1.17 6.07 -2.89
C GLY A 48 -2.46 5.85 -2.12
N GLY A 49 -2.32 5.45 -0.86
CA GLY A 49 -3.41 5.39 0.10
C GLY A 49 -3.08 6.25 1.31
N LEU A 50 -4.12 6.72 1.99
CA LEU A 50 -3.99 7.53 3.19
C LEU A 50 -4.86 6.93 4.28
N HIS A 51 -4.21 6.51 5.36
CA HIS A 51 -4.85 5.82 6.47
C HIS A 51 -4.88 6.72 7.71
N ASN A 52 -6.06 6.81 8.34
CA ASN A 52 -6.29 7.65 9.51
C ASN A 52 -6.02 6.90 10.82
N ASP A 53 -5.90 7.64 11.91
CA ASP A 53 -5.72 7.10 13.27
C ASP A 53 -4.48 6.22 13.42
N ASP A 54 -3.44 6.50 12.66
CA ASP A 54 -2.19 5.76 12.70
C ASP A 54 -1.11 6.56 13.41
N GLU A 55 -0.83 6.19 14.64
CA GLU A 55 0.17 6.86 15.47
C GLU A 55 1.61 6.48 15.08
N ASP A 56 1.79 5.45 14.28
CA ASP A 56 3.13 5.03 13.85
C ASP A 56 3.74 6.00 12.83
N ARG A 57 2.91 6.77 12.13
CA ARG A 57 3.36 7.83 11.22
C ARG A 57 4.38 7.31 10.23
N ARG A 58 3.91 6.52 9.27
CA ARG A 58 4.80 5.80 8.36
C ARG A 58 4.34 5.88 6.92
N ILE A 59 5.27 5.58 6.02
CA ILE A 59 4.96 5.32 4.63
C ILE A 59 5.41 3.89 4.34
N ASP A 60 4.47 3.05 3.93
CA ASP A 60 4.77 1.68 3.50
C ASP A 60 4.75 1.64 1.97
N VAL A 61 5.80 1.09 1.37
CA VAL A 61 5.86 0.88 -0.08
C VAL A 61 5.47 -0.56 -0.36
N PHE A 62 4.63 -0.74 -1.37
CA PHE A 62 4.17 -2.05 -1.83
C PHE A 62 4.81 -2.37 -3.17
N PHE A 63 5.40 -3.54 -3.27
CA PHE A 63 6.06 -4.00 -4.49
C PHE A 63 5.17 -5.01 -5.21
N GLY A 64 5.04 -4.83 -6.52
CA GLY A 64 4.15 -5.65 -7.33
C GLY A 64 4.69 -7.06 -7.56
N VAL A 65 3.80 -8.04 -7.47
CA VAL A 65 4.11 -9.44 -7.78
C VAL A 65 2.95 -10.03 -8.58
N SER A 66 3.24 -11.04 -9.38
CA SER A 66 2.21 -11.72 -10.18
C SER A 66 1.49 -12.82 -9.39
N ASP A 67 2.14 -13.37 -8.37
CA ASP A 67 1.59 -14.44 -7.53
C ASP A 67 1.96 -14.17 -6.08
N ILE A 68 1.04 -13.56 -5.35
CA ILE A 68 1.31 -13.14 -3.97
C ILE A 68 1.46 -14.33 -3.01
N GLU A 69 0.77 -15.44 -3.27
CA GLU A 69 0.92 -16.65 -2.43
C GLU A 69 2.37 -17.16 -2.52
N ALA A 70 2.91 -17.24 -3.73
CA ALA A 70 4.29 -17.68 -3.93
C ALA A 70 5.28 -16.67 -3.34
N ALA A 71 5.00 -15.38 -3.48
CA ALA A 71 5.87 -14.32 -2.96
C ALA A 71 5.93 -14.35 -1.43
N VAL A 72 4.79 -14.50 -0.76
CA VAL A 72 4.73 -14.62 0.71
C VAL A 72 5.54 -15.83 1.18
N SER A 73 5.39 -16.96 0.49
CA SER A 73 6.17 -18.17 0.80
C SER A 73 7.67 -17.90 0.67
N SER A 74 8.07 -17.18 -0.37
CA SER A 74 9.49 -16.83 -0.59
C SER A 74 10.04 -15.91 0.50
N VAL A 75 9.25 -14.91 0.94
CA VAL A 75 9.67 -14.03 2.04
C VAL A 75 10.03 -14.87 3.27
N ARG A 76 9.16 -15.81 3.62
CA ARG A 76 9.35 -16.67 4.79
C ARG A 76 10.58 -17.55 4.64
N LYS A 77 10.81 -18.11 3.46
CA LYS A 77 11.99 -18.94 3.19
C LYS A 77 13.30 -18.15 3.26
N LEU A 78 13.24 -16.88 2.91
CA LEU A 78 14.43 -16.00 2.92
C LEU A 78 14.71 -15.40 4.29
N GLY A 79 13.96 -15.79 5.32
CA GLY A 79 14.20 -15.32 6.68
C GLY A 79 13.39 -14.10 7.08
N GLY A 80 12.50 -13.62 6.22
CA GLY A 80 11.60 -12.54 6.55
C GLY A 80 10.31 -13.02 7.19
N GLU A 81 9.40 -12.07 7.42
CA GLU A 81 8.09 -12.34 7.97
C GLU A 81 7.03 -11.85 6.99
N ALA A 82 5.92 -12.55 6.89
CA ALA A 82 4.82 -12.14 6.02
C ALA A 82 3.50 -12.57 6.62
N GLU A 83 2.51 -11.69 6.54
CA GLU A 83 1.12 -12.03 6.81
C GLU A 83 0.58 -12.89 5.67
N ASP A 84 -0.49 -13.62 5.92
CA ASP A 84 -1.20 -14.29 4.83
C ASP A 84 -1.82 -13.23 3.92
N PRO A 85 -1.82 -13.45 2.60
CA PRO A 85 -2.42 -12.49 1.68
C PRO A 85 -3.90 -12.27 1.97
N GLY A 86 -4.34 -11.02 1.92
CA GLY A 86 -5.73 -10.67 2.09
C GLY A 86 -6.58 -11.06 0.89
N PRO A 87 -7.89 -10.79 0.97
CA PRO A 87 -8.82 -11.10 -0.13
C PRO A 87 -8.56 -10.21 -1.34
N ASP A 88 -9.09 -10.63 -2.48
CA ASP A 88 -9.03 -9.85 -3.71
C ASP A 88 -10.01 -8.68 -3.62
N GLU A 89 -9.47 -7.48 -3.51
CA GLU A 89 -10.29 -6.26 -3.40
C GLU A 89 -10.50 -5.64 -4.78
N PRO A 90 -11.75 -5.30 -5.13
CA PRO A 90 -12.04 -4.72 -6.45
C PRO A 90 -11.17 -3.51 -6.75
N ASP A 91 -10.66 -3.44 -7.97
CA ASP A 91 -9.81 -2.37 -8.51
C ASP A 91 -8.44 -2.24 -7.85
N PHE A 92 -8.18 -2.94 -6.77
CA PHE A 92 -6.89 -2.90 -6.09
C PHE A 92 -6.12 -4.21 -6.25
N GLY A 93 -6.74 -5.34 -5.96
CA GLY A 93 -6.11 -6.65 -5.94
C GLY A 93 -5.89 -7.15 -4.52
N ARG A 94 -4.81 -7.89 -4.32
CA ARG A 94 -4.47 -8.49 -3.03
C ARG A 94 -3.20 -7.88 -2.48
N PHE A 95 -3.08 -7.83 -1.15
CA PHE A 95 -1.85 -7.35 -0.53
C PHE A 95 -1.53 -8.12 0.74
N ALA A 96 -0.26 -8.01 1.16
CA ALA A 96 0.21 -8.56 2.42
C ALA A 96 1.31 -7.66 2.97
N PHE A 97 1.29 -7.42 4.27
CA PHE A 97 2.39 -6.73 4.93
C PHE A 97 3.48 -7.74 5.27
N CYS A 98 4.71 -7.32 5.07
CA CYS A 98 5.90 -8.15 5.27
C CYS A 98 6.99 -7.40 6.01
N ARG A 99 8.00 -8.15 6.46
CA ARG A 99 9.27 -7.59 6.92
C ARG A 99 10.38 -8.40 6.26
N ASP A 100 11.44 -7.70 5.88
CA ASP A 100 12.62 -8.40 5.35
C ASP A 100 13.39 -9.11 6.49
N ASP A 101 14.53 -9.69 6.18
CA ASP A 101 15.32 -10.44 7.15
C ASP A 101 16.06 -9.56 8.17
N GLN A 102 15.89 -8.25 8.08
CA GLN A 102 16.41 -7.28 9.05
C GLN A 102 15.29 -6.48 9.74
N GLY A 103 14.04 -6.89 9.51
CA GLY A 103 12.89 -6.27 10.15
C GLY A 103 12.33 -5.04 9.44
N VAL A 104 12.78 -4.74 8.23
CA VAL A 104 12.26 -3.59 7.46
C VAL A 104 10.89 -3.93 6.90
N ARG A 105 9.90 -3.09 7.23
CA ARG A 105 8.53 -3.28 6.79
C ARG A 105 8.34 -2.88 5.34
N PHE A 106 7.60 -3.71 4.59
CA PHE A 106 7.18 -3.41 3.22
C PHE A 106 5.89 -4.16 2.92
N GLY A 107 5.28 -3.86 1.78
CA GLY A 107 4.11 -4.58 1.32
C GLY A 107 4.37 -5.35 0.03
N LEU A 108 3.62 -6.43 -0.16
CA LEU A 108 3.50 -7.11 -1.44
C LEU A 108 2.12 -6.80 -2.01
N HIS A 109 2.05 -6.55 -3.29
CA HIS A 109 0.81 -6.20 -3.97
C HIS A 109 0.68 -7.01 -5.26
N GLN A 110 -0.39 -7.80 -5.34
CA GLN A 110 -0.79 -8.45 -6.58
C GLN A 110 -1.91 -7.60 -7.17
N PRO A 111 -1.62 -6.77 -8.19
CA PRO A 111 -2.62 -5.86 -8.71
C PRO A 111 -3.84 -6.59 -9.28
N ALA A 112 -4.99 -5.93 -9.23
CA ALA A 112 -6.22 -6.46 -9.79
C ALA A 112 -6.02 -6.72 -11.28
N ARG A 113 -6.60 -7.83 -11.77
CA ARG A 113 -6.57 -8.13 -13.19
C ARG A 113 -7.58 -7.25 -13.91
N HIS A 114 -7.12 -6.61 -14.97
CA HIS A 114 -8.01 -5.94 -15.89
C HIS A 114 -8.42 -6.95 -16.97
N THR A 115 -9.68 -7.32 -16.97
CA THR A 115 -10.23 -8.07 -18.09
C THR A 115 -10.68 -7.06 -19.14
N ALA A 116 -10.02 -7.11 -20.27
CA ALA A 116 -10.40 -6.28 -21.40
C ALA A 116 -11.79 -6.68 -21.91
#